data_66f952418dca6ad03aa2dca0dfe4e4d4
#
_entry.id   66f952418dca6ad03aa2dca0dfe4e4d4
#
_cell.length_a   1.000
_cell.length_b   1.000
_cell.length_c   1.000
_cell.angle_alpha   90.00
_cell.angle_beta   90.00
_cell.angle_gamma   90.00
#
_symmetry.space_group_name_H-M   'P 1'
#
loop_
_entity.id
_entity.type
_entity.pdbx_description
1 polymer ?
#
loop_
_entity_poly.entity_id
_entity_poly.type
_entity_poly.pdbx_seq_one_letter_code
_entity_poly.pdbx_strand_id
1 'polypeptide(L)'
;MQKGRNTDRQIGHRPRNRLARVHLGAYEFRKKGVSRFDLRDPYHLAIALTWPQFLAALLTLYLSVNIVFATAFWLAPGSVAHAQPGSFADAFFFSIETLATVGYGEMYPATLYGHVVAATEIVCGLAFIAILTGLTFVRFSRPRANLVFAANPVVATHNGKPTLMLRIGNGRATGLADAKAQLNVLLTETSAEGKVFHRAQELRLERAHIPIFPLFWTLMHVVDERSPLHGYDAAKAIEENAQLFVLIEVHDPILAAMVHQIRNYAAKDIRFGMRYADAVTTADDGVPVFDLTRIGALEPDVGDRQEQGWTEREEVE
;
A
#
# COMPACT_ATOMS: atom_id res chain seq x y z
N MET A 1 -25.88 44.36 -24.97
CA MET A 1 -24.62 44.55 -24.20
C MET A 1 -24.83 44.01 -22.81
N GLN A 2 -24.44 42.79 -22.58
CA GLN A 2 -24.50 42.18 -21.23
C GLN A 2 -23.12 41.54 -20.91
N LYS A 3 -22.39 42.19 -20.03
CA LYS A 3 -21.06 41.79 -19.54
C LYS A 3 -21.24 40.58 -18.59
N GLY A 4 -20.83 39.38 -19.03
CA GLY A 4 -20.65 38.22 -18.16
C GLY A 4 -19.50 38.44 -17.20
N ARG A 5 -19.80 38.43 -15.92
CA ARG A 5 -18.79 38.37 -14.84
C ARG A 5 -18.35 36.91 -14.68
N ASN A 6 -17.19 36.57 -15.23
CA ASN A 6 -16.44 35.38 -14.85
C ASN A 6 -15.84 35.60 -13.47
N THR A 7 -16.42 34.97 -12.46
CA THR A 7 -15.84 34.88 -11.12
C THR A 7 -14.98 33.63 -11.05
N ASP A 8 -13.75 33.72 -11.55
CA ASP A 8 -12.68 32.78 -11.20
C ASP A 8 -12.41 32.88 -9.70
N ARG A 9 -13.02 31.98 -8.93
CA ARG A 9 -12.59 31.72 -7.54
C ARG A 9 -11.23 31.05 -7.60
N GLN A 10 -10.16 31.82 -7.67
CA GLN A 10 -8.82 31.37 -7.30
C GLN A 10 -8.85 30.99 -5.81
N ILE A 11 -8.91 29.69 -5.55
CA ILE A 11 -8.71 29.11 -4.23
C ILE A 11 -7.25 29.39 -3.87
N GLY A 12 -7.06 30.45 -3.07
CA GLY A 12 -5.75 30.86 -2.59
C GLY A 12 -5.11 29.78 -1.71
N HIS A 13 -4.36 28.89 -2.33
CA HIS A 13 -3.48 27.97 -1.63
C HIS A 13 -2.26 28.78 -1.14
N ARG A 14 -2.25 29.14 0.14
CA ARG A 14 -1.00 29.57 0.79
C ARG A 14 -0.04 28.38 0.74
N PRO A 15 1.13 28.50 0.08
CA PRO A 15 2.07 27.39 -0.03
C PRO A 15 2.70 27.16 1.34
N ARG A 16 2.22 26.16 2.08
CA ARG A 16 3.00 25.57 3.16
C ARG A 16 4.18 24.85 2.49
N ASN A 17 5.38 25.35 2.70
CA ASN A 17 6.65 24.89 2.10
C ASN A 17 7.10 23.51 2.64
N ARG A 18 6.17 22.60 2.89
CA ARG A 18 6.43 21.23 3.34
C ARG A 18 6.38 20.29 2.15
N LEU A 19 7.53 19.70 1.83
CA LEU A 19 7.66 18.63 0.84
C LEU A 19 7.12 17.34 1.46
N ALA A 20 6.03 16.81 0.93
CA ALA A 20 5.58 15.48 1.27
C ALA A 20 6.42 14.45 0.50
N ARG A 21 7.07 13.53 1.21
CA ARG A 21 7.78 12.40 0.60
C ARG A 21 6.74 11.33 0.27
N VAL A 22 6.66 10.99 -1.00
CA VAL A 22 5.81 9.91 -1.50
C VAL A 22 6.76 8.83 -2.01
N HIS A 23 6.71 7.66 -1.39
CA HIS A 23 7.46 6.50 -1.83
C HIS A 23 6.58 5.67 -2.76
N LEU A 24 7.05 5.47 -3.96
CA LEU A 24 6.47 4.52 -4.90
C LEU A 24 7.50 3.38 -5.07
N GLY A 25 7.46 2.40 -4.16
CA GLY A 25 8.51 1.39 -4.03
C GLY A 25 9.85 2.02 -3.58
N ALA A 26 10.92 1.83 -4.35
CA ALA A 26 12.25 2.41 -4.07
C ALA A 26 12.39 3.88 -4.51
N TYR A 27 11.41 4.45 -5.21
CA TYR A 27 11.48 5.82 -5.72
C TYR A 27 10.82 6.81 -4.77
N GLU A 28 11.56 7.86 -4.39
CA GLU A 28 11.08 8.95 -3.54
C GLU A 28 10.69 10.17 -4.39
N PHE A 29 9.41 10.47 -4.44
CA PHE A 29 8.92 11.73 -4.99
C PHE A 29 8.72 12.75 -3.87
N ARG A 30 9.12 13.99 -4.14
CA ARG A 30 8.82 15.12 -3.25
C ARG A 30 7.68 15.93 -3.83
N LYS A 31 6.48 15.80 -3.25
CA LYS A 31 5.33 16.61 -3.63
C LYS A 31 5.32 17.90 -2.82
N LYS A 32 5.35 19.06 -3.49
CA LYS A 32 5.18 20.37 -2.90
C LYS A 32 3.69 20.74 -2.89
N GLY A 33 3.20 21.26 -1.75
CA GLY A 33 1.80 21.73 -1.66
C GLY A 33 0.80 20.68 -1.16
N VAL A 34 1.24 19.46 -0.80
CA VAL A 34 0.38 18.42 -0.21
C VAL A 34 0.66 18.33 1.29
N SER A 35 -0.38 18.37 2.11
CA SER A 35 -0.27 18.11 3.55
C SER A 35 -0.29 16.59 3.80
N ARG A 36 0.64 16.11 4.61
CA ARG A 36 0.65 14.69 5.05
C ARG A 36 -0.56 14.35 5.95
N PHE A 37 -1.08 15.35 6.64
CA PHE A 37 -2.27 15.24 7.48
C PHE A 37 -3.29 16.27 6.98
N ASP A 38 -4.24 15.81 6.16
CA ASP A 38 -5.36 16.65 5.72
C ASP A 38 -6.55 16.44 6.64
N LEU A 39 -6.73 17.39 7.57
CA LEU A 39 -7.87 17.37 8.49
C LEU A 39 -9.22 17.60 7.80
N ARG A 40 -9.22 17.90 6.50
CA ARG A 40 -10.46 18.04 5.71
C ARG A 40 -11.03 16.69 5.31
N ASP A 41 -10.18 15.64 5.32
CA ASP A 41 -10.59 14.26 5.12
C ASP A 41 -10.17 13.40 6.33
N PRO A 42 -10.94 13.49 7.44
CA PRO A 42 -10.61 12.76 8.67
C PRO A 42 -10.71 11.23 8.49
N TYR A 43 -11.56 10.77 7.58
CA TYR A 43 -11.70 9.35 7.27
C TYR A 43 -10.42 8.80 6.62
N HIS A 44 -9.93 9.45 5.57
CA HIS A 44 -8.68 9.06 4.92
C HIS A 44 -7.49 9.14 5.90
N LEU A 45 -7.46 10.20 6.73
CA LEU A 45 -6.42 10.34 7.76
C LEU A 45 -6.44 9.16 8.74
N ALA A 46 -7.61 8.83 9.30
CA ALA A 46 -7.76 7.73 10.25
C ALA A 46 -7.31 6.40 9.68
N ILE A 47 -7.56 6.17 8.38
CA ILE A 47 -7.17 4.96 7.68
C ILE A 47 -5.66 4.94 7.32
N ALA A 48 -5.04 6.11 7.06
CA ALA A 48 -3.64 6.22 6.64
C ALA A 48 -2.64 6.12 7.80
N LEU A 49 -3.07 6.34 9.05
CA LEU A 49 -2.23 6.22 10.25
C LEU A 49 -1.69 4.79 10.40
N THR A 50 -0.53 4.64 11.05
CA THR A 50 -0.09 3.34 11.55
C THR A 50 -0.95 2.87 12.72
N TRP A 51 -0.92 1.59 13.06
CA TRP A 51 -1.72 1.08 14.19
C TRP A 51 -1.44 1.80 15.52
N PRO A 52 -0.17 2.01 15.95
CA PRO A 52 0.11 2.75 17.17
C PRO A 52 -0.39 4.20 17.13
N GLN A 53 -0.24 4.88 15.97
CA GLN A 53 -0.72 6.24 15.79
C GLN A 53 -2.25 6.34 15.85
N PHE A 54 -2.95 5.36 15.26
CA PHE A 54 -4.40 5.27 15.30
C PHE A 54 -4.90 5.08 16.74
N LEU A 55 -4.34 4.12 17.47
CA LEU A 55 -4.70 3.88 18.86
C LEU A 55 -4.38 5.09 19.75
N ALA A 56 -3.23 5.74 19.56
CA ALA A 56 -2.88 6.95 20.29
C ALA A 56 -3.85 8.11 19.99
N ALA A 57 -4.25 8.29 18.74
CA ALA A 57 -5.23 9.32 18.36
C ALA A 57 -6.60 9.06 18.99
N LEU A 58 -7.06 7.80 19.00
CA LEU A 58 -8.31 7.42 19.64
C LEU A 58 -8.27 7.62 21.16
N LEU A 59 -7.20 7.20 21.80
CA LEU A 59 -7.03 7.40 23.25
C LEU A 59 -7.00 8.89 23.60
N THR A 60 -6.27 9.69 22.82
CA THR A 60 -6.22 11.14 23.02
C THR A 60 -7.60 11.77 22.86
N LEU A 61 -8.36 11.39 21.83
CA LEU A 61 -9.72 11.88 21.63
C LEU A 61 -10.63 11.45 22.78
N TYR A 62 -10.58 10.17 23.19
CA TYR A 62 -11.37 9.65 24.31
C TYR A 62 -11.09 10.42 25.60
N LEU A 63 -9.83 10.59 25.97
CA LEU A 63 -9.43 11.33 27.17
C LEU A 63 -9.83 12.80 27.08
N SER A 64 -9.72 13.43 25.90
CA SER A 64 -10.12 14.83 25.70
C SER A 64 -11.62 15.03 25.95
N VAL A 65 -12.46 14.12 25.44
CA VAL A 65 -13.92 14.16 25.66
C VAL A 65 -14.23 13.98 27.14
N ASN A 66 -13.60 13.00 27.81
CA ASN A 66 -13.78 12.81 29.25
C ASN A 66 -13.36 14.05 30.07
N ILE A 67 -12.25 14.70 29.71
CA ILE A 67 -11.82 15.94 30.40
C ILE A 67 -12.86 17.07 30.25
N VAL A 68 -13.46 17.18 29.05
CA VAL A 68 -14.51 18.19 28.80
C VAL A 68 -15.73 17.95 29.69
N PHE A 69 -16.25 16.71 29.72
CA PHE A 69 -17.41 16.37 30.55
C PHE A 69 -17.10 16.41 32.04
N ALA A 70 -15.95 15.89 32.47
CA ALA A 70 -15.47 16.00 33.84
C ALA A 70 -15.39 17.46 34.30
N THR A 71 -14.90 18.36 33.43
CA THR A 71 -14.88 19.80 33.72
C THR A 71 -16.29 20.36 33.88
N ALA A 72 -17.24 19.95 33.05
CA ALA A 72 -18.63 20.37 33.16
C ALA A 72 -19.25 19.93 34.49
N PHE A 73 -19.02 18.70 34.94
CA PHE A 73 -19.48 18.25 36.28
C PHE A 73 -18.77 18.97 37.42
N TRP A 74 -17.44 19.15 37.31
CA TRP A 74 -16.64 19.81 38.33
C TRP A 74 -17.02 21.29 38.56
N LEU A 75 -17.42 22.00 37.49
CA LEU A 75 -17.86 23.40 37.56
C LEU A 75 -19.24 23.56 38.22
N ALA A 76 -19.98 22.47 38.41
CA ALA A 76 -21.29 22.47 39.10
C ALA A 76 -21.27 21.53 40.32
N PRO A 77 -20.67 21.94 41.44
CA PRO A 77 -20.61 21.14 42.66
C PRO A 77 -21.99 20.66 43.12
N GLY A 78 -22.08 19.34 43.45
CA GLY A 78 -23.37 18.72 43.83
C GLY A 78 -24.21 18.24 42.63
N SER A 79 -23.74 18.40 41.39
CA SER A 79 -24.40 17.85 40.20
C SER A 79 -24.30 16.33 40.11
N VAL A 80 -23.30 15.74 40.76
CA VAL A 80 -23.05 14.27 40.84
C VAL A 80 -23.17 13.87 42.32
N ALA A 81 -24.07 12.96 42.62
CA ALA A 81 -24.19 12.37 43.96
C ALA A 81 -22.99 11.50 44.29
N HIS A 82 -22.64 11.46 45.57
CA HIS A 82 -21.51 10.71 46.14
C HIS A 82 -20.10 11.10 45.65
N ALA A 83 -20.00 12.10 44.75
CA ALA A 83 -18.74 12.71 44.40
C ALA A 83 -18.31 13.69 45.52
N GLN A 84 -17.03 13.72 45.87
CA GLN A 84 -16.52 14.69 46.85
C GLN A 84 -16.60 16.11 46.25
N PRO A 85 -17.16 17.09 46.98
CA PRO A 85 -17.25 18.45 46.49
C PRO A 85 -15.87 19.01 46.10
N GLY A 86 -15.74 19.47 44.85
CA GLY A 86 -14.49 20.03 44.33
C GLY A 86 -13.47 19.00 43.85
N SER A 87 -13.73 17.69 43.95
CA SER A 87 -12.86 16.63 43.43
C SER A 87 -13.01 16.53 41.94
N PHE A 88 -11.99 16.98 41.17
CA PHE A 88 -11.92 16.74 39.72
C PHE A 88 -11.75 15.26 39.39
N ALA A 89 -11.06 14.50 40.26
CA ALA A 89 -10.87 13.08 40.06
C ALA A 89 -12.18 12.31 40.04
N ASP A 90 -13.09 12.58 40.99
CA ASP A 90 -14.41 11.91 41.02
C ASP A 90 -15.24 12.29 39.79
N ALA A 91 -15.25 13.57 39.40
CA ALA A 91 -15.90 14.03 38.19
C ALA A 91 -15.33 13.35 36.93
N PHE A 92 -14.00 13.12 36.87
CA PHE A 92 -13.34 12.48 35.76
C PHE A 92 -13.66 10.99 35.69
N PHE A 93 -13.63 10.29 36.82
CA PHE A 93 -13.99 8.86 36.82
C PHE A 93 -15.47 8.67 36.55
N PHE A 94 -16.37 9.53 37.06
CA PHE A 94 -17.77 9.52 36.71
C PHE A 94 -18.01 9.73 35.20
N SER A 95 -17.26 10.66 34.58
CA SER A 95 -17.30 10.86 33.12
C SER A 95 -16.86 9.60 32.38
N ILE A 96 -15.75 8.96 32.80
CA ILE A 96 -15.32 7.68 32.18
C ILE A 96 -16.39 6.61 32.23
N GLU A 97 -17.01 6.42 33.39
CA GLU A 97 -18.07 5.42 33.60
C GLU A 97 -19.32 5.71 32.77
N THR A 98 -19.67 7.01 32.64
CA THR A 98 -20.83 7.51 31.89
C THR A 98 -20.59 7.42 30.38
N LEU A 99 -19.43 7.90 29.88
CA LEU A 99 -19.08 7.88 28.46
C LEU A 99 -18.92 6.44 27.95
N ALA A 100 -18.32 5.55 28.76
CA ALA A 100 -18.17 4.14 28.45
C ALA A 100 -19.46 3.34 28.67
N THR A 101 -20.54 3.98 29.14
CA THR A 101 -21.84 3.35 29.46
C THR A 101 -21.75 2.20 30.47
N VAL A 102 -20.77 2.26 31.41
CA VAL A 102 -20.58 1.23 32.44
C VAL A 102 -21.60 1.41 33.57
N GLY A 103 -21.70 2.63 34.14
CA GLY A 103 -22.69 2.99 35.14
C GLY A 103 -22.73 2.09 36.37
N TYR A 104 -21.66 2.02 37.15
CA TYR A 104 -21.63 1.22 38.39
C TYR A 104 -22.74 1.57 39.39
N GLY A 105 -23.29 2.82 39.32
CA GLY A 105 -24.41 3.26 40.14
C GLY A 105 -24.02 3.81 41.51
N GLU A 106 -22.73 3.87 41.83
CA GLU A 106 -22.25 4.53 43.05
C GLU A 106 -22.36 6.06 42.91
N MET A 107 -21.82 6.62 41.81
CA MET A 107 -21.99 7.99 41.39
C MET A 107 -23.12 8.09 40.37
N TYR A 108 -24.00 9.11 40.53
CA TYR A 108 -25.11 9.36 39.61
C TYR A 108 -25.46 10.85 39.53
N PRO A 109 -26.12 11.33 38.46
CA PRO A 109 -26.52 12.74 38.35
C PRO A 109 -27.57 13.05 39.43
N ALA A 110 -27.34 14.11 40.21
CA ALA A 110 -28.22 14.50 41.32
C ALA A 110 -29.10 15.75 41.01
N THR A 111 -28.77 16.47 39.94
CA THR A 111 -29.48 17.71 39.56
C THR A 111 -29.94 17.66 38.13
N LEU A 112 -30.91 18.50 37.74
CA LEU A 112 -31.32 18.60 36.33
C LEU A 112 -30.14 18.87 35.39
N TYR A 113 -29.22 19.76 35.80
CA TYR A 113 -27.98 20.03 35.07
C TYR A 113 -27.15 18.74 34.90
N GLY A 114 -26.89 18.03 35.99
CA GLY A 114 -26.18 16.76 35.97
C GLY A 114 -26.79 15.74 35.02
N HIS A 115 -28.14 15.59 35.05
CA HIS A 115 -28.86 14.72 34.15
C HIS A 115 -28.71 15.11 32.67
N VAL A 116 -28.79 16.40 32.33
CA VAL A 116 -28.65 16.89 30.95
C VAL A 116 -27.22 16.65 30.44
N VAL A 117 -26.20 16.96 31.28
CA VAL A 117 -24.79 16.72 30.91
C VAL A 117 -24.53 15.21 30.71
N ALA A 118 -24.98 14.38 31.66
CA ALA A 118 -24.80 12.92 31.57
C ALA A 118 -25.53 12.31 30.34
N ALA A 119 -26.77 12.77 30.07
CA ALA A 119 -27.49 12.31 28.88
C ALA A 119 -26.76 12.67 27.57
N THR A 120 -26.20 13.89 27.50
CA THR A 120 -25.41 14.34 26.37
C THR A 120 -24.13 13.49 26.22
N GLU A 121 -23.46 13.22 27.35
CA GLU A 121 -22.25 12.40 27.40
C GLU A 121 -22.51 10.97 26.92
N ILE A 122 -23.61 10.34 27.36
CA ILE A 122 -24.02 9.01 26.91
C ILE A 122 -24.20 8.96 25.38
N VAL A 123 -24.87 9.96 24.79
CA VAL A 123 -25.04 10.05 23.33
C VAL A 123 -23.68 10.20 22.64
N CYS A 124 -22.79 11.03 23.17
CA CYS A 124 -21.43 11.16 22.66
C CYS A 124 -20.65 9.84 22.76
N GLY A 125 -20.80 9.12 23.87
CA GLY A 125 -20.16 7.81 24.08
C GLY A 125 -20.64 6.76 23.09
N LEU A 126 -21.94 6.64 22.87
CA LEU A 126 -22.52 5.75 21.86
C LEU A 126 -22.02 6.07 20.45
N ALA A 127 -21.98 7.36 20.09
CA ALA A 127 -21.44 7.80 18.80
C ALA A 127 -19.96 7.48 18.67
N PHE A 128 -19.17 7.66 19.73
CA PHE A 128 -17.75 7.32 19.76
C PHE A 128 -17.52 5.83 19.54
N ILE A 129 -18.25 4.96 20.23
CA ILE A 129 -18.15 3.50 20.08
C ILE A 129 -18.54 3.08 18.66
N ALA A 130 -19.60 3.65 18.09
CA ALA A 130 -20.01 3.34 16.71
C ALA A 130 -18.94 3.73 15.69
N ILE A 131 -18.36 4.92 15.79
CA ILE A 131 -17.28 5.39 14.91
C ILE A 131 -16.02 4.54 15.08
N LEU A 132 -15.63 4.25 16.33
CA LEU A 132 -14.48 3.40 16.64
C LEU A 132 -14.62 2.02 16.01
N THR A 133 -15.77 1.37 16.19
CA THR A 133 -16.05 0.05 15.63
C THR A 133 -16.00 0.08 14.11
N GLY A 134 -16.64 1.07 13.48
CA GLY A 134 -16.64 1.23 12.02
C GLY A 134 -15.23 1.46 11.46
N LEU A 135 -14.45 2.36 12.04
CA LEU A 135 -13.07 2.61 11.61
C LEU A 135 -12.16 1.39 11.81
N THR A 136 -12.31 0.71 12.94
CA THR A 136 -11.55 -0.51 13.23
C THR A 136 -11.88 -1.60 12.23
N PHE A 137 -13.16 -1.83 11.95
CA PHE A 137 -13.61 -2.80 10.95
C PHE A 137 -13.01 -2.52 9.56
N VAL A 138 -13.11 -1.27 9.07
CA VAL A 138 -12.53 -0.87 7.77
C VAL A 138 -11.02 -1.10 7.73
N ARG A 139 -10.30 -0.88 8.82
CA ARG A 139 -8.85 -1.11 8.88
C ARG A 139 -8.49 -2.59 8.85
N PHE A 140 -9.22 -3.44 9.55
CA PHE A 140 -9.01 -4.90 9.54
C PHE A 140 -9.40 -5.52 8.19
N SER A 141 -10.45 -5.00 7.56
CA SER A 141 -10.97 -5.52 6.29
C SER A 141 -10.11 -5.12 5.08
N ARG A 142 -9.01 -4.38 5.26
CA ARG A 142 -8.14 -4.00 4.13
C ARG A 142 -7.39 -5.18 3.57
N PRO A 143 -7.68 -5.58 2.35
CA PRO A 143 -6.96 -6.68 1.71
C PRO A 143 -5.53 -6.24 1.35
N ARG A 144 -4.57 -7.17 1.49
CA ARG A 144 -3.18 -6.97 1.04
C ARG A 144 -2.82 -8.13 0.12
N ALA A 145 -2.17 -7.85 -1.00
CA ALA A 145 -1.85 -8.87 -1.99
C ALA A 145 -0.85 -9.93 -1.47
N ASN A 146 0.05 -9.56 -0.56
CA ASN A 146 1.16 -10.40 -0.09
C ASN A 146 1.92 -11.10 -1.24
N LEU A 147 2.20 -10.32 -2.32
CA LEU A 147 3.01 -10.81 -3.43
C LEU A 147 4.49 -10.62 -3.12
N VAL A 148 5.28 -11.63 -3.42
CA VAL A 148 6.74 -11.61 -3.28
C VAL A 148 7.34 -11.37 -4.66
N PHE A 149 8.06 -10.27 -4.81
CA PHE A 149 8.72 -9.92 -6.07
C PHE A 149 10.20 -10.29 -6.00
N ALA A 150 10.75 -10.83 -7.09
CA ALA A 150 12.19 -10.97 -7.23
C ALA A 150 12.89 -9.62 -7.03
N ALA A 151 14.04 -9.64 -6.37
CA ALA A 151 14.79 -8.42 -6.08
C ALA A 151 15.29 -7.71 -7.35
N ASN A 152 15.64 -8.48 -8.37
CA ASN A 152 16.24 -8.00 -9.60
C ASN A 152 15.44 -8.51 -10.81
N PRO A 153 14.96 -7.64 -11.70
CA PRO A 153 14.60 -8.03 -13.06
C PRO A 153 15.84 -8.49 -13.81
N VAL A 154 15.67 -9.42 -14.75
CA VAL A 154 16.78 -9.96 -15.56
C VAL A 154 16.51 -9.74 -17.03
N VAL A 155 17.59 -9.55 -17.81
CA VAL A 155 17.54 -9.58 -19.28
C VAL A 155 18.42 -10.75 -19.74
N ALA A 156 17.77 -11.76 -20.27
CA ALA A 156 18.39 -13.01 -20.72
C ALA A 156 17.85 -13.42 -22.08
N THR A 157 18.51 -14.36 -22.74
CA THR A 157 18.03 -14.98 -23.97
C THR A 157 16.90 -15.96 -23.63
N HIS A 158 15.75 -15.78 -24.28
CA HIS A 158 14.62 -16.71 -24.19
C HIS A 158 14.09 -16.97 -25.61
N ASN A 159 14.07 -18.24 -26.05
CA ASN A 159 13.70 -18.61 -27.41
C ASN A 159 14.48 -17.80 -28.48
N GLY A 160 15.80 -17.64 -28.28
CA GLY A 160 16.70 -16.92 -29.19
C GLY A 160 16.51 -15.40 -29.22
N LYS A 161 15.69 -14.81 -28.34
CA LYS A 161 15.43 -13.37 -28.27
C LYS A 161 15.79 -12.79 -26.90
N PRO A 162 16.42 -11.59 -26.86
CA PRO A 162 16.61 -10.90 -25.57
C PRO A 162 15.24 -10.59 -24.95
N THR A 163 15.06 -11.02 -23.71
CA THR A 163 13.78 -10.91 -23.01
C THR A 163 14.02 -10.37 -21.62
N LEU A 164 13.29 -9.31 -21.27
CA LEU A 164 13.21 -8.80 -19.90
C LEU A 164 12.22 -9.65 -19.12
N MET A 165 12.68 -10.21 -18.01
CA MET A 165 11.89 -11.09 -17.17
C MET A 165 11.80 -10.55 -15.74
N LEU A 166 10.62 -10.69 -15.12
CA LEU A 166 10.40 -10.39 -13.71
C LEU A 166 9.58 -11.50 -13.08
N ARG A 167 10.13 -12.16 -12.05
CA ARG A 167 9.44 -13.23 -11.32
C ARG A 167 8.70 -12.70 -10.10
N ILE A 168 7.46 -13.14 -9.95
CA ILE A 168 6.55 -12.76 -8.87
C ILE A 168 5.98 -14.02 -8.26
N GLY A 169 5.99 -14.14 -6.94
CA GLY A 169 5.45 -15.27 -6.19
C GLY A 169 4.20 -14.90 -5.43
N ASN A 170 3.32 -15.88 -5.25
CA ASN A 170 2.21 -15.79 -4.32
C ASN A 170 2.73 -16.11 -2.91
N GLY A 171 2.77 -15.13 -2.02
CA GLY A 171 3.19 -15.28 -0.62
C GLY A 171 2.11 -15.80 0.30
N ARG A 172 0.94 -16.21 -0.23
CA ARG A 172 -0.16 -16.82 0.53
C ARG A 172 -0.14 -18.35 0.36
N ALA A 173 -0.65 -19.05 1.34
CA ALA A 173 -0.90 -20.49 1.25
C ALA A 173 -2.10 -20.84 0.35
N THR A 174 -2.87 -19.84 -0.07
CA THR A 174 -4.06 -20.00 -0.90
C THR A 174 -3.83 -19.48 -2.30
N GLY A 175 -4.45 -20.10 -3.30
CA GLY A 175 -4.39 -19.61 -4.68
C GLY A 175 -5.06 -18.24 -4.81
N LEU A 176 -4.47 -17.39 -5.63
CA LEU A 176 -5.06 -16.14 -6.09
C LEU A 176 -5.65 -16.34 -7.49
N ALA A 177 -6.62 -15.53 -7.87
CA ALA A 177 -7.31 -15.66 -9.16
C ALA A 177 -7.26 -14.37 -9.97
N ASP A 178 -7.53 -14.46 -11.28
CA ASP A 178 -7.66 -13.33 -12.20
C ASP A 178 -6.50 -12.32 -12.07
N ALA A 179 -5.25 -12.82 -12.09
CA ALA A 179 -4.07 -11.97 -11.94
C ALA A 179 -3.75 -11.25 -13.26
N LYS A 180 -3.67 -9.92 -13.21
CA LYS A 180 -3.31 -9.03 -14.31
C LYS A 180 -2.03 -8.28 -13.98
N ALA A 181 -1.15 -8.14 -14.97
CA ALA A 181 0.10 -7.43 -14.84
C ALA A 181 0.23 -6.34 -15.90
N GLN A 182 0.75 -5.19 -15.47
CA GLN A 182 1.18 -4.11 -16.35
C GLN A 182 2.62 -3.79 -16.02
N LEU A 183 3.47 -3.75 -17.03
CA LEU A 183 4.89 -3.39 -16.90
C LEU A 183 5.13 -2.13 -17.71
N ASN A 184 5.71 -1.13 -17.06
CA ASN A 184 6.02 0.15 -17.70
C ASN A 184 7.47 0.50 -17.44
N VAL A 185 8.11 1.15 -18.41
CA VAL A 185 9.41 1.78 -18.24
C VAL A 185 9.26 3.29 -18.26
N LEU A 186 9.90 3.97 -17.31
CA LEU A 186 10.07 5.41 -17.28
C LEU A 186 11.46 5.73 -17.77
N LEU A 187 11.56 6.42 -18.90
CA LEU A 187 12.82 6.88 -19.51
C LEU A 187 12.95 8.38 -19.37
N THR A 188 14.18 8.85 -19.26
CA THR A 188 14.50 10.27 -19.25
C THR A 188 14.98 10.65 -20.66
N GLU A 189 14.16 11.41 -21.37
CA GLU A 189 14.47 11.89 -22.71
C GLU A 189 14.74 13.39 -22.68
N THR A 190 15.71 13.85 -23.48
CA THR A 190 15.96 15.28 -23.67
C THR A 190 15.44 15.67 -25.05
N SER A 191 14.53 16.67 -25.11
CA SER A 191 14.01 17.16 -26.38
C SER A 191 15.06 17.92 -27.16
N ALA A 192 14.79 18.17 -28.46
CA ALA A 192 15.67 18.96 -29.31
C ALA A 192 15.92 20.40 -28.78
N GLU A 193 15.00 20.92 -27.96
CA GLU A 193 15.11 22.22 -27.30
C GLU A 193 15.85 22.14 -25.95
N GLY A 194 16.46 21.00 -25.60
CA GLY A 194 17.20 20.79 -24.35
C GLY A 194 16.36 20.61 -23.10
N LYS A 195 15.03 20.36 -23.25
CA LYS A 195 14.16 20.10 -22.11
C LYS A 195 14.15 18.62 -21.76
N VAL A 196 14.31 18.34 -20.47
CA VAL A 196 14.25 16.98 -19.94
C VAL A 196 12.79 16.58 -19.71
N PHE A 197 12.37 15.44 -20.26
CA PHE A 197 11.06 14.84 -20.09
C PHE A 197 11.20 13.44 -19.50
N HIS A 198 10.25 13.08 -18.66
CA HIS A 198 10.08 11.70 -18.18
C HIS A 198 8.92 11.07 -18.93
N ARG A 199 9.20 10.09 -19.78
CA ARG A 199 8.21 9.40 -20.59
C ARG A 199 7.99 8.01 -20.05
N ALA A 200 6.76 7.73 -19.62
CA ALA A 200 6.35 6.39 -19.27
C ALA A 200 5.86 5.67 -20.52
N GLN A 201 6.40 4.49 -20.79
CA GLN A 201 6.03 3.64 -21.92
C GLN A 201 5.67 2.25 -21.41
N GLU A 202 4.59 1.67 -21.93
CA GLU A 202 4.19 0.31 -21.59
C GLU A 202 5.08 -0.71 -22.30
N LEU A 203 5.55 -1.69 -21.55
CA LEU A 203 6.27 -2.85 -22.04
C LEU A 203 5.28 -4.00 -22.26
N ARG A 204 5.02 -4.34 -23.52
CA ARG A 204 4.05 -5.38 -23.86
C ARG A 204 4.52 -6.73 -23.32
N LEU A 205 3.74 -7.31 -22.43
CA LEU A 205 3.99 -8.64 -21.88
C LEU A 205 3.50 -9.73 -22.83
N GLU A 206 4.24 -10.83 -22.94
CA GLU A 206 3.79 -12.03 -23.69
C GLU A 206 2.50 -12.59 -23.07
N ARG A 207 2.43 -12.57 -21.74
CA ARG A 207 1.24 -12.95 -20.98
C ARG A 207 1.00 -11.90 -19.89
N ALA A 208 0.01 -11.07 -20.11
CA ALA A 208 -0.39 -10.00 -19.17
C ALA A 208 -1.50 -10.43 -18.19
N HIS A 209 -2.05 -11.63 -18.36
CA HIS A 209 -3.14 -12.15 -17.55
C HIS A 209 -3.01 -13.66 -17.35
N ILE A 210 -3.24 -14.12 -16.12
CA ILE A 210 -3.37 -15.53 -15.78
C ILE A 210 -4.62 -15.74 -14.91
N PRO A 211 -5.48 -16.74 -15.24
CA PRO A 211 -6.72 -16.95 -14.49
C PRO A 211 -6.50 -17.51 -13.09
N ILE A 212 -5.42 -18.26 -12.87
CA ILE A 212 -5.08 -18.86 -11.58
C ILE A 212 -3.61 -18.57 -11.29
N PHE A 213 -3.34 -18.07 -10.08
CA PHE A 213 -2.00 -17.74 -9.61
C PHE A 213 -1.68 -18.51 -8.31
N PRO A 214 -1.29 -19.79 -8.41
CA PRO A 214 -1.06 -20.62 -7.23
C PRO A 214 0.34 -20.44 -6.62
N LEU A 215 1.41 -20.39 -7.44
CA LEU A 215 2.80 -20.43 -6.99
C LEU A 215 3.58 -19.16 -7.38
N PHE A 216 3.96 -19.06 -8.63
CA PHE A 216 4.70 -17.93 -9.18
C PHE A 216 4.32 -17.64 -10.62
N TRP A 217 4.68 -16.45 -11.06
CA TRP A 217 4.48 -15.98 -12.42
C TRP A 217 5.71 -15.19 -12.88
N THR A 218 6.27 -15.57 -14.02
CA THR A 218 7.34 -14.81 -14.66
C THR A 218 6.72 -13.95 -15.75
N LEU A 219 6.75 -12.62 -15.54
CA LEU A 219 6.42 -11.65 -16.57
C LEU A 219 7.55 -11.60 -17.57
N MET A 220 7.22 -11.63 -18.85
CA MET A 220 8.18 -11.64 -19.97
C MET A 220 7.84 -10.55 -20.96
N HIS A 221 8.82 -9.72 -21.29
CA HIS A 221 8.74 -8.72 -22.34
C HIS A 221 9.89 -8.95 -23.33
N VAL A 222 9.58 -9.30 -24.56
CA VAL A 222 10.59 -9.47 -25.61
C VAL A 222 11.13 -8.11 -26.01
N VAL A 223 12.45 -7.94 -25.97
CA VAL A 223 13.14 -6.73 -26.38
C VAL A 223 13.43 -6.81 -27.88
N ASP A 224 12.40 -6.55 -28.67
CA ASP A 224 12.48 -6.46 -30.14
C ASP A 224 12.64 -5.01 -30.61
N GLU A 225 12.63 -4.80 -31.94
CA GLU A 225 12.77 -3.47 -32.56
C GLU A 225 11.67 -2.47 -32.15
N ARG A 226 10.51 -2.95 -31.66
CA ARG A 226 9.39 -2.14 -31.20
C ARG A 226 9.46 -1.84 -29.69
N SER A 227 10.35 -2.52 -29.00
CA SER A 227 10.52 -2.33 -27.56
C SER A 227 11.16 -0.98 -27.26
N PRO A 228 10.63 -0.21 -26.30
CA PRO A 228 11.30 0.98 -25.77
C PRO A 228 12.71 0.71 -25.23
N LEU A 229 13.01 -0.54 -24.90
CA LEU A 229 14.32 -1.00 -24.41
C LEU A 229 15.22 -1.57 -25.52
N HIS A 230 14.84 -1.42 -26.80
CA HIS A 230 15.66 -1.90 -27.91
C HIS A 230 17.04 -1.22 -27.90
N GLY A 231 18.11 -2.02 -27.95
CA GLY A 231 19.48 -1.52 -27.93
C GLY A 231 19.94 -0.97 -26.57
N TYR A 232 19.22 -1.27 -25.49
CA TYR A 232 19.68 -0.96 -24.13
C TYR A 232 20.60 -2.06 -23.61
N ASP A 233 21.67 -1.62 -22.99
CA ASP A 233 22.53 -2.41 -22.13
C ASP A 233 22.50 -1.83 -20.69
N ALA A 234 23.30 -2.39 -19.81
CA ALA A 234 23.37 -1.93 -18.43
C ALA A 234 23.84 -0.46 -18.30
N ALA A 235 24.79 -0.04 -19.15
CA ALA A 235 25.36 1.31 -19.11
C ALA A 235 24.32 2.34 -19.56
N LYS A 236 23.67 2.11 -20.70
CA LYS A 236 22.65 2.99 -21.25
C LYS A 236 21.41 3.08 -20.35
N ALA A 237 21.00 1.95 -19.75
CA ALA A 237 19.88 1.96 -18.80
C ALA A 237 20.17 2.84 -17.57
N ILE A 238 21.40 2.85 -17.08
CA ILE A 238 21.83 3.68 -15.96
C ILE A 238 21.96 5.16 -16.39
N GLU A 239 22.54 5.44 -17.55
CA GLU A 239 22.73 6.79 -18.10
C GLU A 239 21.38 7.50 -18.27
N GLU A 240 20.40 6.84 -18.85
CA GLU A 240 19.06 7.39 -19.05
C GLU A 240 18.14 7.25 -17.81
N ASN A 241 18.69 6.78 -16.68
CA ASN A 241 17.97 6.58 -15.43
C ASN A 241 16.66 5.80 -15.62
N ALA A 242 16.73 4.71 -16.40
CA ALA A 242 15.58 3.87 -16.69
C ALA A 242 14.99 3.29 -15.39
N GLN A 243 13.67 3.33 -15.28
CA GLN A 243 12.97 2.77 -14.13
C GLN A 243 11.81 1.89 -14.60
N LEU A 244 11.74 0.70 -14.04
CA LEU A 244 10.63 -0.21 -14.31
C LEU A 244 9.58 -0.07 -13.22
N PHE A 245 8.32 -0.01 -13.62
CA PHE A 245 7.15 -0.04 -12.74
C PHE A 245 6.28 -1.23 -13.12
N VAL A 246 6.03 -2.08 -12.17
CA VAL A 246 5.08 -3.19 -12.34
C VAL A 246 3.88 -2.97 -11.44
N LEU A 247 2.69 -3.04 -12.02
CA LEU A 247 1.41 -3.08 -11.31
C LEU A 247 0.86 -4.49 -11.47
N ILE A 248 0.53 -5.11 -10.34
CA ILE A 248 -0.19 -6.39 -10.32
C ILE A 248 -1.55 -6.14 -9.67
N GLU A 249 -2.58 -6.58 -10.36
CA GLU A 249 -3.95 -6.66 -9.86
C GLU A 249 -4.31 -8.14 -9.74
N VAL A 250 -4.90 -8.52 -8.62
CA VAL A 250 -5.23 -9.93 -8.36
C VAL A 250 -6.46 -10.03 -7.47
N HIS A 251 -7.32 -10.99 -7.77
CA HIS A 251 -8.49 -11.30 -6.95
C HIS A 251 -8.10 -12.28 -5.83
N ASP A 252 -8.38 -11.90 -4.58
CA ASP A 252 -8.26 -12.77 -3.43
C ASP A 252 -9.63 -13.45 -3.19
N PRO A 253 -9.77 -14.77 -3.43
CA PRO A 253 -11.05 -15.44 -3.30
C PRO A 253 -11.58 -15.50 -1.87
N ILE A 254 -10.68 -15.51 -0.86
CA ILE A 254 -11.08 -15.56 0.56
C ILE A 254 -11.69 -14.25 1.00
N LEU A 255 -11.08 -13.13 0.57
CA LEU A 255 -11.55 -11.79 0.91
C LEU A 255 -12.61 -11.27 -0.07
N ALA A 256 -12.86 -12.00 -1.17
CA ALA A 256 -13.72 -11.60 -2.28
C ALA A 256 -13.42 -10.17 -2.76
N ALA A 257 -12.14 -9.82 -2.85
CA ALA A 257 -11.66 -8.47 -3.12
C ALA A 257 -10.52 -8.43 -4.13
N MET A 258 -10.52 -7.39 -4.97
CA MET A 258 -9.37 -7.06 -5.82
C MET A 258 -8.29 -6.41 -4.98
N VAL A 259 -7.06 -6.88 -5.16
CA VAL A 259 -5.87 -6.37 -4.48
C VAL A 259 -4.88 -5.88 -5.50
N HIS A 260 -4.25 -4.74 -5.21
CA HIS A 260 -3.25 -4.14 -6.09
C HIS A 260 -1.91 -4.06 -5.37
N GLN A 261 -0.85 -4.35 -6.09
CA GLN A 261 0.51 -4.14 -5.59
C GLN A 261 1.39 -3.54 -6.69
N ILE A 262 2.10 -2.47 -6.32
CA ILE A 262 3.04 -1.79 -7.21
C ILE A 262 4.45 -2.05 -6.70
N ARG A 263 5.34 -2.38 -7.62
CA ARG A 263 6.78 -2.46 -7.37
C ARG A 263 7.51 -1.65 -8.44
N ASN A 264 8.60 -0.99 -8.05
CA ASN A 264 9.50 -0.36 -9.01
C ASN A 264 10.92 -0.87 -8.83
N TYR A 265 11.70 -0.79 -9.92
CA TYR A 265 13.10 -1.14 -9.98
C TYR A 265 13.86 -0.02 -10.67
N ALA A 266 15.01 0.34 -10.11
CA ALA A 266 15.93 1.26 -10.78
C ALA A 266 16.75 0.51 -11.84
N ALA A 267 17.34 1.24 -12.78
CA ALA A 267 18.22 0.66 -13.80
C ALA A 267 19.31 -0.26 -13.22
N LYS A 268 19.93 0.15 -12.10
CA LYS A 268 20.95 -0.63 -11.40
C LYS A 268 20.48 -1.99 -10.86
N ASP A 269 19.18 -2.16 -10.70
CA ASP A 269 18.60 -3.42 -10.19
C ASP A 269 18.41 -4.44 -11.30
N ILE A 270 18.43 -4.01 -12.58
CA ILE A 270 18.27 -4.87 -13.75
C ILE A 270 19.60 -5.63 -13.98
N ARG A 271 19.52 -6.92 -14.11
CA ARG A 271 20.67 -7.81 -14.35
C ARG A 271 20.67 -8.30 -15.81
N PHE A 272 21.62 -7.81 -16.58
CA PHE A 272 21.83 -8.24 -17.97
C PHE A 272 22.72 -9.49 -18.01
N GLY A 273 22.41 -10.45 -18.90
CA GLY A 273 23.16 -11.70 -19.03
C GLY A 273 23.02 -12.65 -17.84
N MET A 274 21.97 -12.48 -17.06
CA MET A 274 21.60 -13.35 -15.95
C MET A 274 20.18 -13.87 -16.15
N ARG A 275 19.93 -15.11 -15.72
CA ARG A 275 18.60 -15.72 -15.71
C ARG A 275 18.18 -16.12 -14.31
N TYR A 276 16.90 -16.34 -14.10
CA TYR A 276 16.44 -16.89 -12.82
C TYR A 276 16.80 -18.36 -12.71
N ALA A 277 17.46 -18.71 -11.60
CA ALA A 277 17.67 -20.10 -11.22
C ALA A 277 16.33 -20.81 -10.98
N ASP A 278 16.33 -22.12 -11.08
CA ASP A 278 15.13 -22.91 -10.79
C ASP A 278 14.77 -22.79 -9.30
N ALA A 279 13.51 -22.45 -9.05
CA ALA A 279 12.93 -22.33 -7.74
C ALA A 279 11.89 -23.42 -7.45
N VAL A 280 11.66 -24.32 -8.40
CA VAL A 280 10.80 -25.51 -8.23
C VAL A 280 11.68 -26.72 -8.03
N THR A 281 11.47 -27.43 -6.95
CA THR A 281 12.08 -28.73 -6.66
C THR A 281 10.99 -29.77 -6.52
N THR A 282 11.32 -31.02 -6.69
CA THR A 282 10.39 -32.12 -6.44
C THR A 282 10.72 -32.73 -5.09
N ALA A 283 9.73 -32.79 -4.20
CA ALA A 283 9.87 -33.50 -2.92
C ALA A 283 9.94 -35.02 -3.11
N ASP A 284 10.34 -35.74 -2.08
CA ASP A 284 10.50 -37.23 -2.12
C ASP A 284 9.21 -37.96 -2.46
N ASP A 285 8.05 -37.33 -2.23
CA ASP A 285 6.71 -37.84 -2.56
C ASP A 285 6.24 -37.50 -3.99
N GLY A 286 7.10 -36.88 -4.79
CA GLY A 286 6.80 -36.46 -6.17
C GLY A 286 6.03 -35.14 -6.28
N VAL A 287 5.74 -34.47 -5.17
CA VAL A 287 5.02 -33.18 -5.18
C VAL A 287 5.97 -32.05 -5.51
N PRO A 288 5.60 -31.12 -6.45
CA PRO A 288 6.40 -29.93 -6.72
C PRO A 288 6.43 -29.00 -5.51
N VAL A 289 7.61 -28.64 -5.05
CA VAL A 289 7.84 -27.66 -3.99
C VAL A 289 8.40 -26.39 -4.59
N PHE A 290 7.71 -25.29 -4.38
CA PHE A 290 8.19 -23.98 -4.78
C PHE A 290 8.81 -23.26 -3.57
N ASP A 291 10.11 -22.98 -3.69
CA ASP A 291 10.86 -22.26 -2.66
C ASP A 291 10.80 -20.73 -2.92
N LEU A 292 9.92 -20.05 -2.19
CA LEU A 292 9.78 -18.59 -2.27
C LEU A 292 11.06 -17.84 -1.86
N THR A 293 11.95 -18.44 -1.06
CA THR A 293 13.21 -17.80 -0.66
C THR A 293 14.17 -17.70 -1.85
N ARG A 294 14.01 -18.57 -2.85
CA ARG A 294 14.80 -18.62 -4.09
C ARG A 294 14.16 -17.88 -5.27
N ILE A 295 13.06 -17.14 -5.05
CA ILE A 295 12.34 -16.45 -6.14
C ILE A 295 13.22 -15.47 -6.92
N GLY A 296 14.21 -14.86 -6.25
CA GLY A 296 15.18 -13.93 -6.85
C GLY A 296 16.57 -14.54 -7.06
N ALA A 297 16.76 -15.85 -6.91
CA ALA A 297 18.03 -16.51 -7.17
C ALA A 297 18.40 -16.40 -8.66
N LEU A 298 19.63 -16.01 -8.95
CA LEU A 298 20.12 -15.76 -10.29
C LEU A 298 21.28 -16.70 -10.62
N GLU A 299 21.38 -17.04 -11.89
CA GLU A 299 22.52 -17.77 -12.49
C GLU A 299 22.91 -17.10 -13.81
N PRO A 300 24.17 -17.27 -14.29
CA PRO A 300 24.59 -16.75 -15.58
C PRO A 300 23.74 -17.30 -16.72
N ASP A 301 23.39 -16.45 -17.68
CA ASP A 301 22.75 -16.88 -18.93
C ASP A 301 23.79 -17.52 -19.83
N VAL A 302 23.82 -18.85 -19.90
CA VAL A 302 24.81 -19.62 -20.67
C VAL A 302 24.42 -19.67 -22.16
N GLY A 303 23.32 -19.00 -22.56
CA GLY A 303 22.78 -19.08 -23.92
C GLY A 303 22.47 -20.54 -24.30
N ASP A 304 21.67 -20.78 -25.30
CA ASP A 304 21.15 -22.08 -25.78
C ASP A 304 22.16 -23.23 -26.01
N ARG A 305 23.33 -23.26 -25.38
CA ARG A 305 24.35 -24.32 -25.59
C ARG A 305 24.01 -25.65 -24.91
N GLN A 306 22.97 -25.71 -24.07
CA GLN A 306 22.65 -26.96 -23.35
C GLN A 306 21.46 -27.75 -23.93
N GLU A 307 20.66 -27.19 -24.83
CA GLU A 307 19.57 -27.96 -25.45
C GLU A 307 20.05 -28.86 -26.59
N GLN A 308 21.27 -28.67 -27.13
CA GLN A 308 21.84 -29.57 -28.14
C GLN A 308 22.42 -30.88 -27.60
N GLY A 309 22.52 -31.02 -26.27
CA GLY A 309 23.06 -32.22 -25.62
C GLY A 309 22.09 -33.39 -25.45
N TRP A 310 20.80 -33.20 -25.73
CA TRP A 310 19.79 -34.26 -25.57
C TRP A 310 19.44 -34.94 -26.88
N THR A 311 19.68 -34.34 -28.04
CA THR A 311 19.40 -34.90 -29.37
C THR A 311 20.49 -35.81 -29.88
N GLU A 312 21.72 -35.83 -29.31
CA GLU A 312 22.80 -36.70 -29.77
C GLU A 312 22.85 -38.07 -29.06
N ARG A 313 21.95 -38.37 -28.10
CA ARG A 313 21.94 -39.68 -27.41
C ARG A 313 20.90 -40.66 -27.91
N GLU A 314 20.06 -40.30 -28.87
CA GLU A 314 19.07 -41.23 -29.45
C GLU A 314 19.46 -41.83 -30.82
N GLU A 315 20.64 -41.51 -31.37
CA GLU A 315 21.09 -42.09 -32.66
C GLU A 315 22.18 -43.15 -32.52
N VAL A 316 22.45 -43.68 -31.31
CA VAL A 316 23.40 -44.81 -31.15
C VAL A 316 22.76 -45.88 -30.27
N GLU A 317 21.81 -46.64 -30.83
CA GLU A 317 21.51 -48.05 -30.57
C GLU A 317 20.76 -48.67 -31.74
#